data_6e423ea1e18b97fee7653cbb80a6869e
#
_entry.id   6e423ea1e18b97fee7653cbb80a6869e
#
_cell.length_a   1.000
_cell.length_b   1.000
_cell.length_c   1.000
_cell.angle_alpha   90.00
_cell.angle_beta   90.00
_cell.angle_gamma   90.00
#
_symmetry.space_group_name_H-M   'P 1'
#
loop_
_entity.id
_entity.type
_entity.pdbx_description
1 polymer ?
#
loop_
_entity_poly.entity_id
_entity_poly.type
_entity_poly.pdbx_seq_one_letter_code
_entity_poly.pdbx_strand_id
1 'polypeptide(L)'
;MSAQRLLRSWSHVLAVLLTGAALVAAPSAAQAVATQAPTTQAITPGGEPAPVTGNATWFDNLGAPYGGCGLPQDQLETQNWIALNVFHTPGDYAMYPRPMAAGDPKIGMWDNGRNCGRWVRVTIDDYCTGLNDGAAGQAFCRNGAWVEDRYNGATLDMLVADSCGDPNAWCRDDPYHLDLAHAAINRFVNDGAAVGDLEPAHGGNRKVTWEFIEAPDYTGDIEIGFIQGSEKWWAGVSINHLPNGIHGVEHYADGAWVTTPMNTDMGQSFLVKPTTAGGTDYRIRVKDVTDAYLFGGREYAFSLPTACGGKCSAPRTVVPYTTSGGAGTTPTPTPTVTPTATPTPTPTPTVTPTPTPTVTPTPTTTPTPGAACTATFRAVSTWSGGYQGEVTVTAGAAALTSWRVTLTGATVSTLWNGVQAASGTSVVVSNAPYNGALAAGGTTTFGFIATGTPGTPQVTCSS
;
A
#
# COMPACT_ATOMS: atom_id res chain seq x y z
N MET A 1 -22.57 -21.21 73.24
CA MET A 1 -22.24 -22.06 74.37
C MET A 1 -21.04 -22.87 73.95
N SER A 2 -19.92 -22.45 74.42
CA SER A 2 -18.96 -23.15 75.32
C SER A 2 -18.35 -24.37 74.65
N ALA A 3 -17.15 -24.55 74.56
CA ALA A 3 -15.89 -24.20 75.20
C ALA A 3 -14.93 -25.36 74.98
N GLN A 4 -13.73 -25.06 74.57
CA GLN A 4 -12.47 -25.38 75.29
C GLN A 4 -12.15 -26.83 75.55
N ARG A 5 -11.03 -27.31 75.29
CA ARG A 5 -9.60 -27.19 75.70
C ARG A 5 -8.93 -28.56 75.56
N LEU A 6 -7.76 -28.62 75.11
CA LEU A 6 -6.42 -28.63 75.73
C LEU A 6 -5.78 -30.04 75.83
N LEU A 7 -4.59 -30.14 75.34
CA LEU A 7 -3.31 -30.47 75.97
C LEU A 7 -2.70 -31.88 75.76
N ARG A 8 -1.49 -31.82 75.16
CA ARG A 8 -0.22 -32.50 75.59
C ARG A 8 -0.16 -34.03 75.49
N SER A 9 0.85 -34.72 75.16
CA SER A 9 2.30 -34.47 75.23
C SER A 9 3.06 -35.77 74.89
N TRP A 10 4.27 -35.65 74.39
CA TRP A 10 5.45 -36.48 74.60
C TRP A 10 5.61 -37.90 73.99
N SER A 11 6.55 -37.96 73.10
CA SER A 11 7.89 -38.61 73.08
C SER A 11 7.95 -40.08 72.96
N HIS A 12 8.62 -40.66 71.98
CA HIS A 12 9.95 -41.31 72.07
C HIS A 12 10.38 -41.90 70.72
N VAL A 13 11.54 -41.50 70.32
CA VAL A 13 12.62 -42.09 69.55
C VAL A 13 12.52 -43.61 69.32
N LEU A 14 12.62 -44.01 68.02
CA LEU A 14 13.44 -45.14 67.60
C LEU A 14 13.98 -44.98 66.19
N ALA A 15 15.30 -44.96 66.07
CA ALA A 15 16.04 -44.90 64.79
C ALA A 15 16.05 -46.34 64.21
N VAL A 16 15.67 -46.49 62.97
CA VAL A 16 16.02 -47.64 62.12
C VAL A 16 16.58 -47.14 60.82
N LEU A 17 17.89 -47.36 60.62
CA LEU A 17 18.62 -47.19 59.37
C LEU A 17 18.11 -48.27 58.38
N LEU A 18 17.55 -47.84 57.28
CA LEU A 18 17.39 -48.62 56.05
C LEU A 18 17.84 -47.80 54.88
N THR A 19 18.95 -48.24 54.29
CA THR A 19 19.48 -47.78 53.02
C THR A 19 18.52 -48.13 51.89
N GLY A 20 17.81 -47.16 51.39
CA GLY A 20 16.99 -47.26 50.18
C GLY A 20 17.45 -46.25 49.14
N ALA A 21 17.93 -46.76 48.02
CA ALA A 21 18.31 -45.92 46.85
C ALA A 21 17.09 -45.11 46.40
N ALA A 22 17.12 -43.82 46.59
CA ALA A 22 16.15 -42.90 46.04
C ALA A 22 16.48 -42.63 44.55
N LEU A 23 15.63 -43.17 43.67
CA LEU A 23 15.55 -42.66 42.31
C LEU A 23 15.06 -41.20 42.41
N VAL A 24 15.96 -40.27 42.16
CA VAL A 24 15.60 -38.89 41.97
C VAL A 24 14.98 -38.76 40.55
N ALA A 25 13.68 -38.75 40.48
CA ALA A 25 12.95 -38.30 39.31
C ALA A 25 13.22 -36.78 39.19
N ALA A 26 14.02 -36.39 38.21
CA ALA A 26 14.17 -34.98 37.84
C ALA A 26 12.80 -34.47 37.35
N PRO A 27 12.34 -33.28 37.83
CA PRO A 27 11.16 -32.67 37.25
C PRO A 27 11.52 -32.30 35.79
N SER A 28 10.72 -32.78 34.84
CA SER A 28 10.73 -32.27 33.46
C SER A 28 10.49 -30.77 33.51
N ALA A 29 11.51 -29.99 33.24
CA ALA A 29 11.35 -28.58 32.97
C ALA A 29 10.47 -28.47 31.72
N ALA A 30 9.21 -28.14 31.91
CA ALA A 30 8.40 -27.60 30.83
C ALA A 30 9.14 -26.35 30.34
N GLN A 31 9.75 -26.45 29.18
CA GLN A 31 10.29 -25.29 28.47
C GLN A 31 9.08 -24.43 28.19
N ALA A 32 8.90 -23.39 28.99
CA ALA A 32 8.09 -22.26 28.58
C ALA A 32 8.71 -21.74 27.28
N VAL A 33 8.01 -21.94 26.18
CA VAL A 33 8.26 -21.19 24.96
C VAL A 33 8.05 -19.75 25.35
N ALA A 34 9.14 -19.04 25.60
CA ALA A 34 9.12 -17.60 25.72
C ALA A 34 8.66 -17.10 24.35
N THR A 35 7.39 -16.75 24.23
CA THR A 35 6.93 -15.85 23.20
C THR A 35 7.74 -14.56 23.40
N GLN A 36 8.81 -14.41 22.63
CA GLN A 36 9.45 -13.11 22.49
C GLN A 36 8.37 -12.17 21.97
N ALA A 37 7.95 -11.23 22.81
CA ALA A 37 7.24 -10.08 22.34
C ALA A 37 8.11 -9.48 21.22
N PRO A 38 7.52 -9.17 20.05
CA PRO A 38 8.27 -8.51 19.01
C PRO A 38 8.82 -7.23 19.61
N THR A 39 10.15 -7.14 19.70
CA THR A 39 10.80 -5.88 19.97
C THR A 39 10.46 -5.01 18.78
N THR A 40 9.57 -4.05 18.97
CA THR A 40 9.43 -2.89 18.08
C THR A 40 10.83 -2.29 18.00
N GLN A 41 11.58 -2.63 16.95
CA GLN A 41 12.74 -1.86 16.59
C GLN A 41 12.20 -0.51 16.17
N ALA A 42 12.29 0.46 17.09
CA ALA A 42 12.18 1.85 16.71
C ALA A 42 13.22 2.04 15.59
N ILE A 43 12.73 2.40 14.40
CA ILE A 43 13.60 2.79 13.29
C ILE A 43 14.28 4.06 13.78
N THR A 44 15.50 3.92 14.29
CA THR A 44 16.34 5.06 14.64
C THR A 44 16.77 5.71 13.33
N PRO A 45 16.60 7.03 13.17
CA PRO A 45 17.14 7.73 12.00
C PRO A 45 18.61 7.34 11.83
N GLY A 46 18.96 6.80 10.64
CA GLY A 46 20.34 6.45 10.30
C GLY A 46 20.81 5.03 10.68
N GLY A 47 19.94 4.19 11.27
CA GLY A 47 20.25 2.75 11.45
C GLY A 47 19.39 1.94 10.48
N GLU A 48 20.00 1.36 9.44
CA GLU A 48 19.31 0.37 8.62
C GLU A 48 18.92 -0.81 9.51
N PRO A 49 17.66 -1.27 9.52
CA PRO A 49 17.31 -2.48 10.23
C PRO A 49 18.09 -3.64 9.63
N ALA A 50 18.56 -4.55 10.46
CA ALA A 50 19.07 -5.83 9.98
C ALA A 50 18.01 -6.52 9.12
N PRO A 51 18.39 -7.36 8.13
CA PRO A 51 17.41 -8.06 7.31
C PRO A 51 16.33 -8.71 8.17
N VAL A 52 15.07 -8.51 7.79
CA VAL A 52 13.89 -9.00 8.50
C VAL A 52 13.14 -10.00 7.62
N THR A 53 12.44 -10.94 8.24
CA THR A 53 11.69 -11.96 7.52
C THR A 53 10.19 -11.80 7.80
N GLY A 54 9.38 -11.76 6.75
CA GLY A 54 7.93 -11.70 6.82
C GLY A 54 7.27 -12.55 5.74
N ASN A 55 5.94 -12.61 5.74
CA ASN A 55 5.17 -13.20 4.67
C ASN A 55 5.11 -12.23 3.48
N ALA A 56 5.04 -12.76 2.27
CA ALA A 56 4.81 -11.96 1.07
C ALA A 56 3.50 -12.36 0.40
N THR A 57 2.73 -11.37 0.02
CA THR A 57 1.59 -11.48 -0.88
C THR A 57 1.84 -10.64 -2.13
N TRP A 58 0.85 -10.48 -2.98
CA TRP A 58 0.96 -9.63 -4.16
C TRP A 58 -0.35 -8.96 -4.51
N PHE A 59 -0.26 -7.85 -5.23
CA PHE A 59 -1.41 -7.13 -5.74
C PHE A 59 -1.12 -6.51 -7.13
N ASP A 60 -2.17 -6.28 -7.93
CA ASP A 60 -2.02 -5.93 -9.33
C ASP A 60 -1.65 -4.46 -9.56
N ASN A 61 -2.31 -3.54 -8.84
CA ASN A 61 -2.22 -2.12 -9.14
C ASN A 61 -2.26 -1.27 -7.87
N LEU A 62 -1.56 -0.14 -7.92
CA LEU A 62 -1.71 0.92 -6.92
C LEU A 62 -3.12 1.49 -6.96
N GLY A 63 -3.56 2.08 -5.85
CA GLY A 63 -4.79 2.87 -5.81
C GLY A 63 -4.76 4.04 -6.81
N ALA A 64 -5.91 4.34 -7.42
CA ALA A 64 -6.02 5.49 -8.32
C ALA A 64 -6.55 6.72 -7.58
N PRO A 65 -6.06 7.94 -7.86
CA PRO A 65 -5.02 8.30 -8.83
C PRO A 65 -3.59 8.09 -8.32
N TYR A 66 -3.40 7.70 -7.06
CA TYR A 66 -2.08 7.52 -6.42
C TYR A 66 -2.03 6.22 -5.64
N GLY A 67 -0.84 5.61 -5.54
CA GLY A 67 -0.50 4.70 -4.46
C GLY A 67 -0.39 5.43 -3.11
N GLY A 68 -0.24 4.69 -2.02
CA GLY A 68 -0.12 5.25 -0.67
C GLY A 68 1.00 6.29 -0.51
N CYS A 69 2.04 6.22 -1.33
CA CYS A 69 3.14 7.20 -1.34
C CYS A 69 2.82 8.53 -2.04
N GLY A 70 1.70 8.64 -2.75
CA GLY A 70 1.29 9.88 -3.42
C GLY A 70 1.86 10.04 -4.83
N LEU A 71 2.19 8.93 -5.50
CA LEU A 71 2.62 8.89 -6.90
C LEU A 71 1.67 8.04 -7.74
N PRO A 72 1.34 8.46 -8.98
CA PRO A 72 0.63 7.62 -9.93
C PRO A 72 1.51 6.44 -10.36
N GLN A 73 0.91 5.27 -10.56
CA GLN A 73 1.64 4.05 -10.92
C GLN A 73 2.44 4.19 -12.22
N ASP A 74 1.90 4.88 -13.22
CA ASP A 74 2.54 5.10 -14.52
C ASP A 74 3.73 6.08 -14.47
N GLN A 75 3.94 6.74 -13.33
CA GLN A 75 5.04 7.66 -13.09
C GLN A 75 6.03 7.17 -12.02
N LEU A 76 5.93 5.92 -11.60
CA LEU A 76 6.97 5.29 -10.80
C LEU A 76 8.21 5.03 -11.66
N GLU A 77 9.38 5.20 -11.08
CA GLU A 77 10.67 4.97 -11.76
C GLU A 77 10.95 3.49 -12.06
N THR A 78 10.18 2.59 -11.47
CA THR A 78 10.28 1.15 -11.70
C THR A 78 8.90 0.49 -11.67
N GLN A 79 8.78 -0.67 -12.30
CA GLN A 79 7.64 -1.57 -12.16
C GLN A 79 7.82 -2.60 -11.03
N ASN A 80 8.97 -2.55 -10.33
CA ASN A 80 9.25 -3.37 -9.17
C ASN A 80 8.95 -2.54 -7.93
N TRP A 81 7.74 -2.65 -7.39
CA TRP A 81 7.31 -1.90 -6.22
C TRP A 81 6.62 -2.80 -5.20
N ILE A 82 6.55 -2.31 -3.97
CA ILE A 82 5.94 -2.99 -2.84
C ILE A 82 5.03 -2.05 -2.05
N ALA A 83 4.14 -2.67 -1.26
CA ALA A 83 3.46 -2.01 -0.15
C ALA A 83 3.97 -2.53 1.19
N LEU A 84 4.06 -1.61 2.17
CA LEU A 84 4.40 -1.90 3.56
C LEU A 84 3.15 -1.87 4.43
N ASN A 85 3.11 -2.65 5.50
CA ASN A 85 2.00 -2.66 6.44
C ASN A 85 1.89 -1.33 7.20
N VAL A 86 0.68 -0.74 7.18
CA VAL A 86 0.35 0.51 7.90
C VAL A 86 0.33 0.28 9.39
N PHE A 87 -0.20 -0.87 9.81
CA PHE A 87 -0.44 -1.19 11.20
C PHE A 87 0.36 -2.42 11.63
N HIS A 88 0.77 -2.42 12.88
CA HIS A 88 1.22 -3.61 13.59
C HIS A 88 0.29 -3.82 14.79
N THR A 89 -0.76 -4.60 14.61
CA THR A 89 -1.82 -4.82 15.60
C THR A 89 -2.20 -6.29 15.67
N PRO A 90 -1.29 -7.17 16.16
CA PRO A 90 -1.54 -8.61 16.18
C PRO A 90 -2.83 -8.96 16.90
N GLY A 91 -3.72 -9.70 16.20
CA GLY A 91 -5.03 -10.08 16.73
C GLY A 91 -6.07 -8.97 16.77
N ASP A 92 -5.73 -7.75 16.35
CA ASP A 92 -6.65 -6.62 16.26
C ASP A 92 -6.73 -6.10 14.82
N TYR A 93 -7.87 -6.29 14.21
CA TYR A 93 -8.14 -5.97 12.80
C TYR A 93 -9.03 -4.71 12.65
N ALA A 94 -9.16 -3.92 13.71
CA ALA A 94 -9.89 -2.65 13.67
C ALA A 94 -9.20 -1.64 12.75
N MET A 95 -9.98 -0.76 12.12
CA MET A 95 -9.46 0.36 11.35
C MET A 95 -9.16 1.53 12.27
N TYR A 96 -7.98 2.08 12.16
CA TYR A 96 -7.51 3.23 12.92
C TYR A 96 -7.38 4.46 12.02
N PRO A 97 -7.55 5.67 12.58
CA PRO A 97 -7.28 6.91 11.84
C PRO A 97 -5.83 6.98 11.34
N ARG A 98 -5.64 7.56 10.16
CA ARG A 98 -4.33 7.83 9.53
C ARG A 98 -4.15 9.33 9.28
N PRO A 99 -2.92 9.88 9.49
CA PRO A 99 -1.78 9.26 10.16
C PRO A 99 -2.04 9.05 11.66
N MET A 100 -1.36 8.07 12.25
CA MET A 100 -1.37 7.82 13.70
C MET A 100 -0.45 8.81 14.43
N ALA A 101 -0.66 8.97 15.75
CA ALA A 101 0.24 9.79 16.57
C ALA A 101 1.67 9.21 16.51
N ALA A 102 2.67 10.09 16.43
CA ALA A 102 4.07 9.66 16.42
C ALA A 102 4.39 8.82 17.65
N GLY A 103 5.02 7.66 17.44
CA GLY A 103 5.35 6.71 18.51
C GLY A 103 4.19 5.83 18.98
N ASP A 104 3.02 5.85 18.30
CA ASP A 104 1.94 4.90 18.59
C ASP A 104 2.45 3.47 18.30
N PRO A 105 2.36 2.53 19.27
CA PRO A 105 2.87 1.17 19.10
C PRO A 105 2.15 0.35 18.03
N LYS A 106 1.05 0.86 17.47
CA LYS A 106 0.31 0.24 16.38
C LYS A 106 0.87 0.58 15.00
N ILE A 107 1.84 1.50 14.92
CA ILE A 107 2.46 1.87 13.65
C ILE A 107 3.24 0.68 13.10
N GLY A 108 2.96 0.30 11.85
CA GLY A 108 3.70 -0.71 11.10
C GLY A 108 4.88 -0.13 10.33
N MET A 109 5.48 -0.94 9.46
CA MET A 109 6.65 -0.56 8.66
C MET A 109 6.41 0.60 7.68
N TRP A 110 5.16 0.92 7.38
CA TRP A 110 4.78 2.13 6.64
C TRP A 110 5.22 3.43 7.33
N ASP A 111 5.28 3.43 8.65
CA ASP A 111 5.67 4.57 9.51
C ASP A 111 5.01 5.90 9.12
N ASN A 112 3.67 5.90 9.00
CA ASN A 112 2.92 7.09 8.57
C ASN A 112 3.46 7.71 7.25
N GLY A 113 3.88 6.86 6.32
CA GLY A 113 4.42 7.28 5.02
C GLY A 113 5.92 7.59 5.01
N ARG A 114 6.63 7.56 6.14
CA ARG A 114 8.04 7.95 6.22
C ARG A 114 8.99 6.98 5.50
N ASN A 115 8.54 5.77 5.19
CA ASN A 115 9.30 4.81 4.39
C ASN A 115 8.97 4.84 2.90
N CYS A 116 8.14 5.78 2.43
CA CYS A 116 7.87 6.00 1.01
C CYS A 116 9.14 6.41 0.23
N GLY A 117 9.24 5.93 -1.00
CA GLY A 117 10.35 6.26 -1.89
C GLY A 117 11.70 5.66 -1.48
N ARG A 118 11.71 4.79 -0.47
CA ARG A 118 12.87 3.96 -0.12
C ARG A 118 12.92 2.73 -1.02
N TRP A 119 14.11 2.20 -1.18
CA TRP A 119 14.31 0.91 -1.83
C TRP A 119 14.53 -0.19 -0.81
N VAL A 120 14.10 -1.37 -1.16
CA VAL A 120 14.33 -2.60 -0.39
C VAL A 120 14.91 -3.67 -1.31
N ARG A 121 15.88 -4.43 -0.80
CA ARG A 121 16.26 -5.70 -1.41
C ARG A 121 15.41 -6.79 -0.82
N VAL A 122 14.66 -7.49 -1.65
CA VAL A 122 13.79 -8.60 -1.27
C VAL A 122 14.44 -9.90 -1.71
N THR A 123 14.56 -10.85 -0.81
CA THR A 123 15.08 -12.20 -1.07
C THR A 123 13.96 -13.21 -0.84
N ILE A 124 13.70 -14.06 -1.82
CA ILE A 124 12.72 -15.15 -1.72
C ILE A 124 13.22 -16.17 -0.70
N ASP A 125 12.31 -16.57 0.19
CA ASP A 125 12.54 -17.53 1.26
C ASP A 125 11.53 -18.69 1.16
N ASP A 126 11.35 -19.45 2.24
CA ASP A 126 10.58 -20.68 2.28
C ASP A 126 9.16 -20.57 1.75
N TYR A 127 8.71 -21.66 1.13
CA TYR A 127 7.34 -21.85 0.65
C TYR A 127 6.51 -22.61 1.67
N CYS A 128 5.27 -22.20 1.89
CA CYS A 128 4.31 -22.92 2.73
C CYS A 128 3.61 -24.01 1.91
N THR A 129 3.75 -25.27 2.34
CA THR A 129 3.07 -26.41 1.71
C THR A 129 1.61 -26.56 2.12
N GLY A 130 1.15 -25.77 3.07
CA GLY A 130 -0.21 -25.75 3.57
C GLY A 130 -0.98 -24.52 3.13
N LEU A 131 -1.82 -24.01 4.02
CA LEU A 131 -2.66 -22.83 3.78
C LEU A 131 -2.10 -21.60 4.50
N ASN A 132 -1.77 -20.58 3.72
CA ASN A 132 -1.34 -19.26 4.19
C ASN A 132 -2.23 -18.18 3.53
N ASP A 133 -3.42 -17.99 4.07
CA ASP A 133 -4.48 -17.17 3.49
C ASP A 133 -4.71 -15.83 4.22
N GLY A 134 -3.86 -15.49 5.19
CA GLY A 134 -4.00 -14.26 5.98
C GLY A 134 -5.29 -14.16 6.78
N ALA A 135 -5.96 -15.30 7.06
CA ALA A 135 -7.19 -15.29 7.81
C ALA A 135 -6.96 -14.75 9.24
N ALA A 136 -7.79 -13.80 9.63
CA ALA A 136 -7.72 -13.12 10.91
C ALA A 136 -7.72 -14.10 12.10
N GLY A 137 -6.78 -13.93 13.02
CA GLY A 137 -6.63 -14.77 14.22
C GLY A 137 -6.17 -16.21 13.93
N GLN A 138 -5.68 -16.48 12.73
CA GLN A 138 -5.16 -17.79 12.35
C GLN A 138 -3.64 -17.78 12.19
N ALA A 139 -3.01 -18.91 12.52
CA ALA A 139 -1.58 -19.06 12.28
C ALA A 139 -1.26 -19.05 10.76
N PHE A 140 -0.11 -18.55 10.42
CA PHE A 140 0.46 -18.69 9.07
C PHE A 140 0.86 -20.14 8.80
N CYS A 141 0.75 -20.55 7.53
CA CYS A 141 1.11 -21.91 7.09
C CYS A 141 0.39 -23.04 7.84
N ARG A 142 -0.95 -22.99 7.90
CA ARG A 142 -1.77 -24.03 8.54
C ARG A 142 -1.74 -25.34 7.75
N ASN A 143 -1.74 -26.45 8.48
CA ASN A 143 -1.76 -27.82 7.91
C ASN A 143 -0.63 -28.10 6.92
N GLY A 144 0.51 -27.46 7.09
CA GLY A 144 1.70 -27.63 6.26
C GLY A 144 2.96 -27.24 7.02
N ALA A 145 4.03 -27.11 6.29
CA ALA A 145 5.33 -26.69 6.77
C ALA A 145 5.94 -25.64 5.83
N TRP A 146 6.82 -24.81 6.36
CA TRP A 146 7.70 -23.98 5.57
C TRP A 146 8.83 -24.84 5.04
N VAL A 147 9.05 -24.83 3.73
CA VAL A 147 10.05 -25.65 3.05
C VAL A 147 10.83 -24.81 2.04
N GLU A 148 12.10 -25.09 1.93
CA GLU A 148 12.96 -24.55 0.89
C GLU A 148 12.61 -25.14 -0.47
N ASP A 149 12.67 -24.32 -1.51
CA ASP A 149 12.55 -24.76 -2.90
C ASP A 149 13.57 -24.05 -3.81
N ARG A 150 13.49 -24.27 -5.12
CA ARG A 150 14.44 -23.74 -6.11
C ARG A 150 14.49 -22.22 -6.20
N TYR A 151 13.54 -21.51 -5.62
CA TYR A 151 13.46 -20.05 -5.68
C TYR A 151 14.12 -19.38 -4.46
N ASN A 152 14.41 -20.14 -3.41
CA ASN A 152 15.07 -19.58 -2.24
C ASN A 152 16.40 -18.92 -2.64
N GLY A 153 16.62 -17.72 -2.12
CA GLY A 153 17.80 -16.91 -2.43
C GLY A 153 17.66 -16.02 -3.68
N ALA A 154 16.59 -16.15 -4.48
CA ALA A 154 16.34 -15.20 -5.57
C ALA A 154 16.07 -13.79 -5.03
N THR A 155 16.64 -12.75 -5.64
CA THR A 155 16.58 -11.37 -5.15
C THR A 155 15.97 -10.42 -6.17
N LEU A 156 15.35 -9.35 -5.66
CA LEU A 156 14.89 -8.22 -6.47
C LEU A 156 14.94 -6.93 -5.65
N ASP A 157 15.48 -5.86 -6.23
CA ASP A 157 15.40 -4.55 -5.62
C ASP A 157 14.08 -3.89 -6.00
N MET A 158 13.33 -3.40 -4.99
CA MET A 158 11.96 -2.94 -5.14
C MET A 158 11.73 -1.61 -4.41
N LEU A 159 10.88 -0.75 -4.99
CA LEU A 159 10.54 0.58 -4.49
C LEU A 159 9.33 0.49 -3.55
N VAL A 160 9.40 1.12 -2.39
CA VAL A 160 8.23 1.33 -1.52
C VAL A 160 7.31 2.38 -2.13
N ALA A 161 6.17 1.97 -2.67
CA ALA A 161 5.24 2.84 -3.40
C ALA A 161 3.81 2.83 -2.86
N ASP A 162 3.46 1.87 -2.00
CA ASP A 162 2.10 1.73 -1.48
C ASP A 162 2.08 1.23 -0.02
N SER A 163 0.89 1.10 0.53
CA SER A 163 0.61 0.78 1.92
C SER A 163 -0.46 -0.30 2.06
N CYS A 164 -0.16 -1.37 2.82
CA CYS A 164 -1.11 -2.41 3.17
C CYS A 164 -1.82 -2.05 4.49
N GLY A 165 -3.09 -1.62 4.39
CA GLY A 165 -3.91 -1.25 5.55
C GLY A 165 -5.04 -2.22 5.85
N ASP A 166 -5.11 -3.36 5.17
CA ASP A 166 -6.22 -4.30 5.21
C ASP A 166 -6.41 -4.99 6.56
N PRO A 167 -7.65 -5.33 6.93
CA PRO A 167 -7.95 -6.04 8.17
C PRO A 167 -7.75 -7.56 8.03
N ASN A 168 -6.56 -7.99 7.63
CA ASN A 168 -6.17 -9.39 7.53
C ASN A 168 -4.89 -9.65 8.34
N ALA A 169 -4.55 -10.92 8.57
CA ALA A 169 -3.41 -11.27 9.39
C ALA A 169 -2.07 -10.85 8.75
N TRP A 170 -1.96 -10.87 7.43
CA TRP A 170 -0.73 -10.44 6.75
C TRP A 170 -0.39 -8.99 7.09
N CYS A 171 -1.33 -8.03 6.90
CA CYS A 171 -1.09 -6.62 7.16
C CYS A 171 -1.14 -6.24 8.64
N ARG A 172 -1.55 -7.14 9.57
CA ARG A 172 -1.76 -6.83 10.99
C ARG A 172 -0.89 -7.62 11.94
N ASP A 173 -0.76 -8.93 11.72
CA ASP A 173 -0.08 -9.85 12.63
C ASP A 173 1.39 -10.04 12.25
N ASP A 174 1.76 -9.82 10.97
CA ASP A 174 3.13 -9.90 10.49
C ASP A 174 3.76 -8.49 10.44
N PRO A 175 4.71 -8.18 11.33
CA PRO A 175 5.32 -6.85 11.35
C PRO A 175 6.14 -6.53 10.10
N TYR A 176 6.56 -7.54 9.35
CA TYR A 176 7.49 -7.42 8.21
C TYR A 176 6.87 -7.90 6.90
N HIS A 177 5.55 -7.94 6.84
CA HIS A 177 4.81 -8.31 5.64
C HIS A 177 5.11 -7.37 4.48
N LEU A 178 5.27 -7.95 3.27
CA LEU A 178 5.35 -7.23 2.02
C LEU A 178 4.23 -7.65 1.06
N ASP A 179 3.57 -6.66 0.47
CA ASP A 179 2.77 -6.89 -0.74
C ASP A 179 3.60 -6.53 -1.97
N LEU A 180 3.88 -7.52 -2.81
CA LEU A 180 4.72 -7.36 -4.00
C LEU A 180 3.86 -6.93 -5.21
N ALA A 181 4.43 -6.12 -6.10
CA ALA A 181 3.83 -5.90 -7.40
C ALA A 181 3.72 -7.23 -8.17
N HIS A 182 2.51 -7.66 -8.53
CA HIS A 182 2.28 -8.91 -9.26
C HIS A 182 3.15 -9.01 -10.53
N ALA A 183 3.24 -7.92 -11.28
CA ALA A 183 4.06 -7.84 -12.49
C ALA A 183 5.58 -8.01 -12.25
N ALA A 184 6.04 -7.91 -11.01
CA ALA A 184 7.45 -8.02 -10.65
C ALA A 184 7.86 -9.45 -10.24
N ILE A 185 6.93 -10.31 -9.87
CA ILE A 185 7.22 -11.62 -9.26
C ILE A 185 8.17 -12.48 -10.12
N ASN A 186 7.96 -12.53 -11.42
CA ASN A 186 8.81 -13.29 -12.32
C ASN A 186 10.15 -12.60 -12.68
N ARG A 187 10.43 -11.42 -12.09
CA ARG A 187 11.67 -10.67 -12.32
C ARG A 187 12.74 -10.92 -11.26
N PHE A 188 12.42 -11.64 -10.20
CA PHE A 188 13.43 -12.06 -9.23
C PHE A 188 14.57 -12.80 -9.92
N VAL A 189 15.80 -12.53 -9.50
CA VAL A 189 17.02 -13.02 -10.12
C VAL A 189 17.69 -14.03 -9.19
N ASN A 190 18.01 -15.19 -9.71
CA ASN A 190 18.86 -16.20 -9.07
C ASN A 190 20.01 -16.55 -10.02
N ASP A 191 21.24 -16.63 -9.48
CA ASP A 191 22.45 -16.92 -10.27
C ASP A 191 22.61 -16.02 -11.53
N GLY A 192 22.20 -14.75 -11.43
CA GLY A 192 22.32 -13.77 -12.51
C GLY A 192 21.28 -13.87 -13.62
N ALA A 193 20.26 -14.72 -13.48
CA ALA A 193 19.16 -14.85 -14.42
C ALA A 193 17.81 -14.71 -13.73
N ALA A 194 16.84 -14.09 -14.41
CA ALA A 194 15.47 -14.02 -13.91
C ALA A 194 14.87 -15.42 -13.80
N VAL A 195 14.17 -15.69 -12.69
CA VAL A 195 13.57 -17.02 -12.45
C VAL A 195 12.41 -17.31 -13.41
N GLY A 196 11.68 -16.31 -13.87
CA GLY A 196 10.73 -16.35 -14.99
C GLY A 196 9.39 -17.04 -14.74
N ASP A 197 9.28 -17.87 -13.70
CA ASP A 197 8.12 -18.73 -13.44
C ASP A 197 7.77 -18.85 -11.95
N LEU A 198 8.16 -17.89 -11.14
CA LEU A 198 7.86 -17.85 -9.71
C LEU A 198 6.37 -17.59 -9.44
N GLU A 199 5.68 -16.83 -10.27
CA GLU A 199 4.32 -16.35 -10.01
C GLU A 199 3.34 -17.49 -9.66
N PRO A 200 3.22 -18.62 -10.40
CA PRO A 200 2.29 -19.68 -10.01
C PRO A 200 2.63 -20.33 -8.66
N ALA A 201 3.88 -20.31 -8.26
CA ALA A 201 4.37 -20.89 -7.01
C ALA A 201 4.39 -19.88 -5.86
N HIS A 202 4.21 -18.57 -6.13
CA HIS A 202 4.19 -17.56 -5.09
C HIS A 202 2.86 -17.54 -4.32
N GLY A 203 1.73 -17.33 -5.01
CA GLY A 203 0.36 -17.49 -4.54
C GLY A 203 0.05 -16.97 -3.11
N GLY A 204 0.83 -16.05 -2.55
CA GLY A 204 0.74 -15.64 -1.15
C GLY A 204 1.34 -16.63 -0.14
N ASN A 205 1.97 -17.70 -0.60
CA ASN A 205 2.43 -18.81 0.23
C ASN A 205 3.92 -18.75 0.59
N ARG A 206 4.57 -17.58 0.49
CA ARG A 206 6.00 -17.49 0.74
C ARG A 206 6.35 -16.56 1.88
N LYS A 207 7.50 -16.83 2.49
CA LYS A 207 8.26 -15.85 3.23
C LYS A 207 9.23 -15.13 2.30
N VAL A 208 9.60 -13.95 2.71
CA VAL A 208 10.68 -13.16 2.14
C VAL A 208 11.54 -12.60 3.26
N THR A 209 12.83 -12.53 3.02
CA THR A 209 13.76 -11.76 3.86
C THR A 209 14.09 -10.48 3.11
N TRP A 210 14.05 -9.33 3.79
CA TRP A 210 14.28 -8.05 3.13
C TRP A 210 14.95 -7.02 4.03
N GLU A 211 15.59 -6.05 3.41
CA GLU A 211 16.27 -4.94 4.07
C GLU A 211 16.13 -3.67 3.24
N PHE A 212 16.21 -2.51 3.88
CA PHE A 212 16.31 -1.24 3.17
C PHE A 212 17.69 -1.09 2.56
N ILE A 213 17.73 -0.54 1.34
CA ILE A 213 18.97 -0.22 0.61
C ILE A 213 18.88 1.20 0.06
N GLU A 214 20.02 1.78 -0.31
CA GLU A 214 20.02 2.96 -1.17
C GLU A 214 19.45 2.63 -2.55
N ALA A 215 18.97 3.64 -3.26
CA ALA A 215 18.45 3.46 -4.61
C ALA A 215 19.52 2.83 -5.53
N PRO A 216 19.25 1.68 -6.16
CA PRO A 216 20.24 1.01 -7.00
C PRO A 216 20.57 1.88 -8.21
N ASP A 217 21.87 1.97 -8.55
CA ASP A 217 22.39 2.70 -9.70
C ASP A 217 21.89 4.15 -9.81
N TYR A 218 21.65 4.80 -8.68
CA TYR A 218 21.09 6.16 -8.63
C TYR A 218 21.95 7.15 -9.43
N THR A 219 21.32 7.84 -10.35
CA THR A 219 21.95 8.90 -11.15
C THR A 219 20.99 10.05 -11.37
N GLY A 220 21.49 11.26 -11.48
CA GLY A 220 20.67 12.44 -11.76
C GLY A 220 20.25 13.21 -10.51
N ASP A 221 19.02 13.66 -10.45
CA ASP A 221 18.45 14.48 -9.38
C ASP A 221 16.97 14.13 -9.17
N ILE A 222 16.37 14.60 -8.10
CA ILE A 222 14.96 14.34 -7.79
C ILE A 222 14.04 14.86 -8.89
N GLU A 223 12.85 14.26 -8.98
CA GLU A 223 11.78 14.72 -9.84
C GLU A 223 10.66 15.35 -9.01
N ILE A 224 10.19 16.53 -9.38
CA ILE A 224 9.14 17.28 -8.68
C ILE A 224 7.91 17.38 -9.58
N GLY A 225 6.72 17.11 -9.04
CA GLY A 225 5.46 17.29 -9.76
C GLY A 225 4.35 17.80 -8.86
N PHE A 226 3.43 18.60 -9.40
CA PHE A 226 2.20 18.99 -8.72
C PHE A 226 1.17 17.87 -8.84
N ILE A 227 0.54 17.52 -7.73
CA ILE A 227 -0.54 16.52 -7.69
C ILE A 227 -1.86 17.12 -8.16
N GLN A 228 -2.81 16.26 -8.50
CA GLN A 228 -4.15 16.67 -8.92
C GLN A 228 -4.80 17.59 -7.89
N GLY A 229 -5.45 18.60 -8.33
CA GLY A 229 -6.10 19.59 -7.47
C GLY A 229 -5.20 20.73 -7.03
N SER A 230 -3.88 20.66 -7.28
CA SER A 230 -2.95 21.74 -6.91
C SER A 230 -3.31 23.05 -7.60
N GLU A 231 -3.30 24.10 -6.81
CA GLU A 231 -3.56 25.49 -7.19
C GLU A 231 -2.76 26.42 -6.27
N LYS A 232 -2.69 27.71 -6.59
CA LYS A 232 -1.86 28.67 -5.83
C LYS A 232 -2.18 28.75 -4.33
N TRP A 233 -3.39 28.38 -3.92
CA TRP A 233 -3.83 28.39 -2.53
C TRP A 233 -3.63 27.04 -1.82
N TRP A 234 -3.50 25.99 -2.60
CA TRP A 234 -3.27 24.63 -2.11
C TRP A 234 -2.33 23.92 -3.10
N ALA A 235 -1.06 23.99 -2.83
CA ALA A 235 -0.03 23.43 -3.70
C ALA A 235 0.51 22.13 -3.08
N GLY A 236 -0.05 21.01 -3.49
CA GLY A 236 0.48 19.69 -3.19
C GLY A 236 1.55 19.31 -4.22
N VAL A 237 2.74 19.01 -3.77
CA VAL A 237 3.82 18.51 -4.62
C VAL A 237 4.17 17.08 -4.23
N SER A 238 4.49 16.24 -5.21
CA SER A 238 5.09 14.93 -4.99
C SER A 238 6.53 14.91 -5.50
N ILE A 239 7.40 14.21 -4.79
CA ILE A 239 8.84 14.16 -5.06
C ILE A 239 9.20 12.70 -5.28
N ASN A 240 9.81 12.41 -6.42
CA ASN A 240 10.22 11.08 -6.87
C ASN A 240 11.72 11.06 -7.19
N HIS A 241 12.21 9.89 -7.54
CA HIS A 241 13.61 9.65 -7.88
C HIS A 241 14.53 10.09 -6.73
N LEU A 242 14.45 9.37 -5.63
CA LEU A 242 15.11 9.68 -4.37
C LEU A 242 16.28 8.72 -4.13
N PRO A 243 17.47 9.22 -3.77
CA PRO A 243 18.64 8.35 -3.51
C PRO A 243 18.46 7.45 -2.28
N ASN A 244 17.72 7.94 -1.27
CA ASN A 244 17.49 7.23 -0.01
C ASN A 244 16.20 7.72 0.66
N GLY A 245 15.05 7.59 0.00
CA GLY A 245 13.76 8.01 0.53
C GLY A 245 13.66 9.48 0.91
N ILE A 246 12.60 9.82 1.69
CA ILE A 246 12.30 11.20 2.07
C ILE A 246 11.64 11.26 3.45
N HIS A 247 12.23 11.99 4.40
CA HIS A 247 11.64 12.25 5.71
C HIS A 247 11.06 13.66 5.85
N GLY A 248 11.46 14.59 4.99
CA GLY A 248 10.97 15.94 5.12
C GLY A 248 11.29 16.85 3.95
N VAL A 249 10.45 17.86 3.84
CA VAL A 249 10.62 18.98 2.92
C VAL A 249 10.55 20.27 3.73
N GLU A 250 11.39 21.21 3.40
CA GLU A 250 11.24 22.59 3.83
C GLU A 250 10.96 23.46 2.61
N HIS A 251 10.02 24.40 2.72
CA HIS A 251 9.77 25.40 1.71
C HIS A 251 10.22 26.78 2.20
N TYR A 252 10.64 27.62 1.27
CA TYR A 252 11.01 28.99 1.56
C TYR A 252 9.82 29.91 1.35
N ALA A 253 9.34 30.55 2.41
CA ALA A 253 8.21 31.48 2.37
C ALA A 253 8.47 32.67 3.29
N ASP A 254 8.10 33.85 2.86
CA ASP A 254 8.17 35.10 3.63
C ASP A 254 9.56 35.35 4.26
N GLY A 255 10.62 35.01 3.52
CA GLY A 255 12.00 35.25 3.93
C GLY A 255 12.63 34.16 4.82
N ALA A 256 11.93 33.04 5.09
CA ALA A 256 12.41 31.98 5.98
C ALA A 256 12.18 30.57 5.41
N TRP A 257 12.98 29.61 5.83
CA TRP A 257 12.74 28.20 5.63
C TRP A 257 11.76 27.68 6.68
N VAL A 258 10.74 26.96 6.24
CA VAL A 258 9.66 26.43 7.08
C VAL A 258 9.47 24.95 6.78
N THR A 259 9.36 24.10 7.80
CA THR A 259 9.02 22.69 7.63
C THR A 259 7.66 22.56 6.91
N THR A 260 7.63 21.74 5.90
CA THR A 260 6.45 21.49 5.08
C THR A 260 5.67 20.32 5.64
N PRO A 261 4.36 20.42 5.86
CA PRO A 261 3.56 19.28 6.27
C PRO A 261 3.45 18.27 5.13
N MET A 262 3.59 16.99 5.47
CA MET A 262 3.23 15.89 4.58
C MET A 262 1.72 15.95 4.28
N ASN A 263 1.32 15.57 3.10
CA ASN A 263 -0.07 15.50 2.71
C ASN A 263 -0.69 14.20 3.26
N THR A 264 -1.29 14.27 4.42
CA THR A 264 -1.74 13.12 5.23
C THR A 264 -0.58 12.20 5.59
N ASP A 265 -0.58 10.95 5.15
CA ASP A 265 0.52 10.00 5.26
C ASP A 265 1.03 9.51 3.89
N MET A 266 0.81 10.30 2.84
CA MET A 266 1.40 10.09 1.51
C MET A 266 2.84 10.60 1.50
N GLY A 267 3.77 9.73 1.89
CA GLY A 267 5.12 10.11 2.30
C GLY A 267 5.96 10.88 1.29
N GLN A 268 5.66 10.80 -0.01
CA GLN A 268 6.33 11.58 -1.06
C GLN A 268 5.54 12.84 -1.45
N SER A 269 4.41 13.13 -0.79
CA SER A 269 3.57 14.29 -1.10
C SER A 269 3.56 15.32 0.04
N PHE A 270 3.79 16.61 -0.30
CA PHE A 270 3.95 17.70 0.67
C PHE A 270 3.15 18.94 0.27
N LEU A 271 2.63 19.67 1.25
CA LEU A 271 1.84 20.89 1.03
C LEU A 271 2.72 22.13 1.13
N VAL A 272 3.25 22.59 0.02
CA VAL A 272 4.19 23.74 -0.05
C VAL A 272 3.47 25.08 -0.11
N LYS A 273 4.15 26.14 0.35
CA LYS A 273 3.71 27.53 0.18
C LYS A 273 4.61 28.24 -0.85
N PRO A 274 4.06 29.18 -1.59
CA PRO A 274 4.87 29.99 -2.52
C PRO A 274 5.85 30.88 -1.77
N THR A 275 6.94 31.27 -2.44
CA THR A 275 7.98 32.16 -1.88
C THR A 275 7.45 33.53 -1.48
N THR A 276 6.38 33.99 -2.13
CA THR A 276 5.65 35.21 -1.81
C THR A 276 4.16 34.88 -1.73
N ALA A 277 3.49 35.36 -0.71
CA ALA A 277 2.07 35.10 -0.51
C ALA A 277 1.23 35.43 -1.75
N GLY A 278 0.42 34.45 -2.19
CA GLY A 278 -0.42 34.58 -3.38
C GLY A 278 0.32 34.42 -4.73
N GLY A 279 1.63 34.17 -4.70
CA GLY A 279 2.44 33.87 -5.89
C GLY A 279 2.26 32.43 -6.36
N THR A 280 3.05 32.09 -7.40
CA THR A 280 3.06 30.75 -8.02
C THR A 280 4.47 30.15 -8.10
N ASP A 281 5.45 30.82 -7.50
CA ASP A 281 6.84 30.38 -7.47
C ASP A 281 7.16 29.75 -6.11
N TYR A 282 7.79 28.59 -6.14
CA TYR A 282 8.10 27.79 -4.98
C TYR A 282 9.59 27.52 -4.90
N ARG A 283 10.10 27.35 -3.68
CA ARG A 283 11.48 26.96 -3.44
C ARG A 283 11.50 26.00 -2.27
N ILE A 284 12.10 24.81 -2.48
CA ILE A 284 12.17 23.74 -1.47
C ILE A 284 13.60 23.24 -1.31
N ARG A 285 13.83 22.54 -0.21
CA ARG A 285 14.95 21.63 0.02
C ARG A 285 14.42 20.37 0.70
N VAL A 286 15.08 19.25 0.49
CA VAL A 286 14.59 17.92 0.84
C VAL A 286 15.55 17.27 1.82
N LYS A 287 15.01 16.54 2.79
CA LYS A 287 15.76 15.69 3.72
C LYS A 287 15.47 14.22 3.41
N ASP A 288 16.51 13.40 3.39
CA ASP A 288 16.40 11.95 3.27
C ASP A 288 15.99 11.28 4.59
N VAL A 289 16.00 9.94 4.61
CA VAL A 289 15.61 9.15 5.79
C VAL A 289 16.58 9.28 6.98
N THR A 290 17.77 9.86 6.78
CA THR A 290 18.72 10.17 7.86
C THR A 290 18.53 11.56 8.44
N ASP A 291 17.50 12.30 7.97
CA ASP A 291 17.24 13.71 8.26
C ASP A 291 18.33 14.67 7.73
N ALA A 292 19.27 14.15 6.93
CA ALA A 292 20.23 14.98 6.22
C ALA A 292 19.62 15.62 4.98
N TYR A 293 20.07 16.84 4.65
CA TYR A 293 19.63 17.47 3.41
C TYR A 293 20.24 16.77 2.19
N LEU A 294 19.41 16.43 1.23
CA LEU A 294 19.86 15.91 -0.05
C LEU A 294 20.88 16.88 -0.70
N PHE A 295 21.91 16.30 -1.28
CA PHE A 295 22.97 17.01 -2.02
C PHE A 295 23.54 18.22 -1.27
N GLY A 296 23.71 18.10 0.06
CA GLY A 296 24.30 19.14 0.89
C GLY A 296 23.42 20.40 1.05
N GLY A 297 22.10 20.24 0.97
CA GLY A 297 21.14 21.35 1.11
C GLY A 297 20.84 22.05 -0.19
N ARG A 298 20.89 21.31 -1.32
CA ARG A 298 20.45 21.84 -2.62
C ARG A 298 19.03 22.38 -2.54
N GLU A 299 18.85 23.57 -3.10
CA GLU A 299 17.57 24.23 -3.19
C GLU A 299 17.00 24.04 -4.60
N TYR A 300 15.70 23.80 -4.70
CA TYR A 300 14.98 23.60 -5.95
C TYR A 300 13.94 24.68 -6.10
N ALA A 301 14.05 25.50 -7.16
CA ALA A 301 13.11 26.57 -7.48
C ALA A 301 12.29 26.20 -8.72
N PHE A 302 10.97 26.24 -8.59
CA PHE A 302 10.01 25.85 -9.64
C PHE A 302 8.73 26.68 -9.51
N SER A 303 7.86 26.61 -10.54
CA SER A 303 6.60 27.36 -10.56
C SER A 303 5.42 26.45 -10.84
N LEU A 304 4.22 26.85 -10.38
CA LEU A 304 2.98 26.19 -10.77
C LEU A 304 2.83 26.33 -12.30
N PRO A 305 2.75 25.19 -13.03
CA PRO A 305 2.78 25.24 -14.49
C PRO A 305 1.51 25.86 -15.07
N THR A 306 1.67 26.64 -16.14
CA THR A 306 0.54 27.23 -16.87
C THR A 306 -0.43 26.17 -17.43
N ALA A 307 0.06 24.97 -17.70
CA ALA A 307 -0.75 23.82 -18.09
C ALA A 307 -1.81 23.42 -17.06
N CYS A 308 -1.63 23.74 -15.78
CA CYS A 308 -2.65 23.56 -14.75
C CYS A 308 -3.80 24.58 -14.88
N GLY A 309 -3.66 25.64 -15.67
CA GLY A 309 -4.65 26.73 -15.69
C GLY A 309 -4.81 27.34 -14.30
N GLY A 310 -5.97 27.22 -13.71
CA GLY A 310 -6.20 27.61 -12.30
C GLY A 310 -5.97 26.47 -11.31
N LYS A 311 -6.07 25.19 -11.78
CA LYS A 311 -6.03 23.99 -10.96
C LYS A 311 -5.52 22.80 -11.79
N CYS A 312 -4.56 22.07 -11.27
CA CYS A 312 -4.02 20.90 -11.97
C CYS A 312 -5.08 19.78 -12.06
N SER A 313 -5.32 19.28 -13.26
CA SER A 313 -6.32 18.23 -13.54
C SER A 313 -5.70 16.83 -13.68
N ALA A 314 -4.46 16.75 -14.16
CA ALA A 314 -3.75 15.47 -14.26
C ALA A 314 -3.43 14.91 -12.85
N PRO A 315 -3.35 13.60 -12.68
CA PRO A 315 -2.91 13.00 -11.43
C PRO A 315 -1.62 13.63 -10.90
N ARG A 316 -0.61 13.79 -11.77
CA ARG A 316 0.63 14.48 -11.45
C ARG A 316 1.14 15.25 -12.67
N THR A 317 1.58 16.47 -12.46
CA THR A 317 2.18 17.31 -13.50
C THR A 317 3.63 17.59 -13.11
N VAL A 318 4.57 16.92 -13.76
CA VAL A 318 6.01 17.11 -13.55
C VAL A 318 6.41 18.51 -14.00
N VAL A 319 7.30 19.14 -13.24
CA VAL A 319 7.76 20.50 -13.51
C VAL A 319 9.27 20.61 -13.63
N PRO A 320 9.79 21.43 -14.54
CA PRO A 320 11.19 21.78 -14.53
C PRO A 320 11.50 22.66 -13.33
N TYR A 321 12.74 22.60 -12.87
CA TYR A 321 13.23 23.41 -11.77
C TYR A 321 14.65 23.92 -12.06
N THR A 322 15.07 24.94 -11.33
CA THR A 322 16.48 25.38 -11.23
C THR A 322 17.01 25.05 -9.85
N THR A 323 18.31 24.85 -9.74
CA THR A 323 18.97 24.55 -8.47
C THR A 323 19.91 25.64 -8.04
N SER A 324 20.08 25.79 -6.72
CA SER A 324 21.08 26.66 -6.10
C SER A 324 21.56 26.03 -4.79
N GLY A 325 22.76 26.42 -4.32
CA GLY A 325 23.34 25.86 -3.10
C GLY A 325 23.74 24.37 -3.25
N GLY A 326 24.11 23.77 -2.13
CA GLY A 326 24.50 22.36 -2.06
C GLY A 326 25.92 22.05 -2.53
N ALA A 327 26.41 20.86 -2.16
CA ALA A 327 27.67 20.30 -2.67
C ALA A 327 27.36 19.39 -3.86
N GLY A 328 28.00 19.61 -5.01
CA GLY A 328 27.93 18.69 -6.14
C GLY A 328 27.62 19.35 -7.49
N THR A 329 28.18 18.78 -8.52
CA THR A 329 28.19 19.13 -9.95
C THR A 329 27.05 20.00 -10.42
N THR A 330 27.42 21.05 -11.17
CA THR A 330 26.49 21.90 -11.93
C THR A 330 25.51 21.01 -12.69
N PRO A 331 24.19 21.15 -12.49
CA PRO A 331 23.24 20.35 -13.25
C PRO A 331 23.37 20.67 -14.73
N THR A 332 23.65 19.66 -15.53
CA THR A 332 23.38 19.73 -16.96
C THR A 332 21.86 19.93 -17.08
N PRO A 333 21.37 20.91 -17.85
CA PRO A 333 19.94 21.09 -18.05
C PRO A 333 19.36 19.75 -18.50
N THR A 334 18.39 19.23 -17.75
CA THR A 334 17.65 18.02 -18.13
C THR A 334 17.15 18.21 -19.55
N PRO A 335 17.49 17.36 -20.52
CA PRO A 335 16.98 17.50 -21.86
C PRO A 335 15.45 17.43 -21.77
N THR A 336 14.79 18.47 -22.30
CA THR A 336 13.36 18.43 -22.58
C THR A 336 13.11 17.15 -23.34
N VAL A 337 12.40 16.19 -22.75
CA VAL A 337 11.99 14.96 -23.44
C VAL A 337 11.11 15.39 -24.62
N THR A 338 11.75 15.52 -25.78
CA THR A 338 11.03 15.53 -27.05
C THR A 338 10.31 14.18 -27.11
N PRO A 339 8.99 14.14 -27.29
CA PRO A 339 8.29 12.86 -27.35
C PRO A 339 8.96 12.03 -28.46
N THR A 340 9.62 10.95 -28.04
CA THR A 340 10.17 9.97 -28.98
C THR A 340 8.98 9.40 -29.73
N ALA A 341 8.98 9.56 -31.05
CA ALA A 341 7.96 8.99 -31.90
C ALA A 341 7.85 7.51 -31.58
N THR A 342 6.66 7.08 -31.18
CA THR A 342 6.30 5.69 -30.95
C THR A 342 6.72 4.89 -32.20
N PRO A 343 7.56 3.85 -32.08
CA PRO A 343 7.89 3.05 -33.23
C PRO A 343 6.62 2.45 -33.81
N THR A 344 6.37 2.69 -35.09
CA THR A 344 5.29 2.07 -35.86
C THR A 344 5.44 0.56 -35.71
N PRO A 345 4.45 -0.20 -35.21
CA PRO A 345 4.57 -1.65 -35.08
C PRO A 345 4.79 -2.28 -36.44
N THR A 346 5.87 -3.02 -36.57
CA THR A 346 6.11 -3.92 -37.71
C THR A 346 4.97 -4.95 -37.73
N PRO A 347 4.31 -5.21 -38.87
CA PRO A 347 3.21 -6.14 -38.90
C PRO A 347 3.71 -7.55 -38.58
N THR A 348 3.24 -8.07 -37.46
CA THR A 348 3.40 -9.49 -37.07
C THR A 348 2.55 -10.36 -38.02
N PRO A 349 3.05 -11.50 -38.48
CA PRO A 349 2.28 -12.37 -39.38
C PRO A 349 0.98 -12.82 -38.70
N THR A 350 -0.12 -12.60 -39.40
CA THR A 350 -1.48 -12.96 -38.98
C THR A 350 -1.60 -14.48 -38.89
N VAL A 351 -1.68 -15.02 -37.70
CA VAL A 351 -2.15 -16.38 -37.46
C VAL A 351 -3.67 -16.36 -37.58
N THR A 352 -4.19 -17.19 -38.48
CA THR A 352 -5.63 -17.38 -38.69
C THR A 352 -6.29 -17.83 -37.40
N PRO A 353 -7.28 -17.10 -36.85
CA PRO A 353 -7.92 -17.48 -35.58
C PRO A 353 -8.78 -18.73 -35.77
N THR A 354 -8.57 -19.72 -34.92
CA THR A 354 -9.54 -20.80 -34.68
C THR A 354 -10.82 -20.20 -34.11
N PRO A 355 -12.03 -20.59 -34.56
CA PRO A 355 -13.26 -19.96 -34.08
C PRO A 355 -13.46 -20.21 -32.57
N THR A 356 -13.43 -19.13 -31.81
CA THR A 356 -13.82 -19.11 -30.40
C THR A 356 -15.35 -19.21 -30.32
N PRO A 357 -15.91 -19.97 -29.37
CA PRO A 357 -17.37 -20.07 -29.21
C PRO A 357 -17.99 -18.70 -28.94
N THR A 358 -18.98 -18.37 -29.73
CA THR A 358 -19.78 -17.15 -29.64
C THR A 358 -20.50 -17.09 -28.30
N VAL A 359 -20.07 -16.20 -27.41
CA VAL A 359 -20.85 -15.81 -26.22
C VAL A 359 -22.06 -15.00 -26.72
N THR A 360 -23.26 -15.46 -26.40
CA THR A 360 -24.51 -14.77 -26.65
C THR A 360 -24.48 -13.40 -25.96
N PRO A 361 -24.78 -12.28 -26.63
CA PRO A 361 -24.77 -10.97 -25.99
C PRO A 361 -25.84 -10.91 -24.91
N THR A 362 -25.41 -10.58 -23.71
CA THR A 362 -26.31 -10.21 -22.60
C THR A 362 -27.10 -8.96 -22.98
N PRO A 363 -28.41 -8.87 -22.67
CA PRO A 363 -29.25 -7.77 -23.09
C PRO A 363 -28.73 -6.43 -22.54
N THR A 364 -28.29 -5.57 -23.43
CA THR A 364 -28.02 -4.17 -23.16
C THR A 364 -29.32 -3.48 -22.81
N THR A 365 -29.47 -3.01 -21.58
CA THR A 365 -30.62 -2.14 -21.23
C THR A 365 -30.49 -0.84 -22.01
N THR A 366 -31.41 -0.59 -22.92
CA THR A 366 -31.48 0.66 -23.66
C THR A 366 -31.69 1.82 -22.66
N PRO A 367 -30.89 2.90 -22.71
CA PRO A 367 -31.04 4.02 -21.80
C PRO A 367 -32.43 4.65 -22.03
N THR A 368 -33.17 4.85 -20.96
CA THR A 368 -34.43 5.60 -20.98
C THR A 368 -34.12 7.05 -21.33
N PRO A 369 -34.68 7.61 -22.42
CA PRO A 369 -34.47 9.02 -22.77
C PRO A 369 -34.96 9.92 -21.65
N GLY A 370 -34.09 10.80 -21.12
CA GLY A 370 -34.44 11.78 -20.09
C GLY A 370 -33.97 11.43 -18.66
N ALA A 371 -33.31 10.30 -18.44
CA ALA A 371 -32.72 10.00 -17.12
C ALA A 371 -31.59 10.96 -16.79
N ALA A 372 -31.58 11.49 -15.54
CA ALA A 372 -30.54 12.41 -15.08
C ALA A 372 -29.15 11.72 -15.02
N CYS A 373 -29.13 10.41 -14.77
CA CYS A 373 -27.92 9.58 -14.81
C CYS A 373 -28.24 8.12 -15.20
N THR A 374 -27.20 7.37 -15.57
CA THR A 374 -27.27 5.92 -15.80
C THR A 374 -26.19 5.23 -14.97
N ALA A 375 -26.40 3.94 -14.64
CA ALA A 375 -25.43 3.10 -13.97
C ALA A 375 -25.27 1.79 -14.75
N THR A 376 -24.03 1.31 -14.89
CA THR A 376 -23.72 0.03 -15.51
C THR A 376 -22.82 -0.80 -14.59
N PHE A 377 -23.13 -2.08 -14.44
CA PHE A 377 -22.35 -3.01 -13.63
C PHE A 377 -21.43 -3.85 -14.50
N ARG A 378 -20.22 -4.14 -13.96
CA ARG A 378 -19.26 -5.08 -14.50
C ARG A 378 -18.67 -5.94 -13.38
N ALA A 379 -18.63 -7.25 -13.54
CA ALA A 379 -17.83 -8.11 -12.68
C ALA A 379 -16.35 -7.96 -13.10
N VAL A 380 -15.49 -7.61 -12.14
CA VAL A 380 -14.05 -7.39 -12.37
C VAL A 380 -13.28 -8.69 -12.18
N SER A 381 -13.54 -9.39 -11.07
CA SER A 381 -12.93 -10.68 -10.75
C SER A 381 -13.91 -11.57 -9.97
N THR A 382 -13.67 -12.88 -10.01
CA THR A 382 -14.53 -13.87 -9.34
C THR A 382 -13.68 -14.96 -8.71
N TRP A 383 -14.09 -15.41 -7.51
CA TRP A 383 -13.44 -16.50 -6.79
C TRP A 383 -14.49 -17.38 -6.10
N SER A 384 -14.05 -18.46 -5.48
CA SER A 384 -14.94 -19.33 -4.71
C SER A 384 -15.54 -18.57 -3.53
N GLY A 385 -16.85 -18.32 -3.56
CA GLY A 385 -17.60 -17.66 -2.48
C GLY A 385 -17.73 -16.14 -2.59
N GLY A 386 -17.19 -15.50 -3.64
CA GLY A 386 -17.33 -14.04 -3.82
C GLY A 386 -16.91 -13.50 -5.18
N TYR A 387 -17.10 -12.21 -5.36
CA TYR A 387 -16.66 -11.50 -6.55
C TYR A 387 -16.43 -10.02 -6.27
N GLN A 388 -15.60 -9.40 -7.09
CA GLN A 388 -15.44 -7.96 -7.15
C GLN A 388 -16.33 -7.39 -8.27
N GLY A 389 -17.14 -6.41 -7.93
CA GLY A 389 -17.97 -5.66 -8.86
C GLY A 389 -17.52 -4.22 -8.99
N GLU A 390 -17.71 -3.65 -10.18
CA GLU A 390 -17.54 -2.23 -10.46
C GLU A 390 -18.82 -1.69 -11.08
N VAL A 391 -19.20 -0.48 -10.68
CA VAL A 391 -20.35 0.25 -11.26
C VAL A 391 -19.84 1.57 -11.80
N THR A 392 -20.08 1.79 -13.10
CA THR A 392 -19.86 3.08 -13.74
C THR A 392 -21.13 3.90 -13.70
N VAL A 393 -21.05 5.09 -13.15
CA VAL A 393 -22.13 6.11 -13.15
C VAL A 393 -21.83 7.12 -14.24
N THR A 394 -22.81 7.39 -15.11
CA THR A 394 -22.70 8.37 -16.20
C THR A 394 -23.78 9.43 -16.04
N ALA A 395 -23.40 10.69 -16.02
CA ALA A 395 -24.32 11.81 -16.04
C ALA A 395 -25.06 11.88 -17.39
N GLY A 396 -26.32 12.25 -17.37
CA GLY A 396 -27.12 12.49 -18.58
C GLY A 396 -26.72 13.78 -19.31
N ALA A 397 -27.69 14.39 -19.97
CA ALA A 397 -27.48 15.65 -20.71
C ALA A 397 -27.24 16.87 -19.80
N ALA A 398 -27.45 16.77 -18.51
CA ALA A 398 -27.19 17.79 -17.50
C ALA A 398 -26.06 17.35 -16.56
N ALA A 399 -25.34 18.33 -16.01
CA ALA A 399 -24.35 18.07 -14.96
C ALA A 399 -25.05 17.61 -13.68
N LEU A 400 -24.39 16.72 -12.92
CA LEU A 400 -24.83 16.27 -11.61
C LEU A 400 -24.03 17.00 -10.52
N THR A 401 -24.68 17.26 -9.40
CA THR A 401 -24.03 17.70 -8.16
C THR A 401 -23.85 16.55 -7.17
N SER A 402 -24.64 15.49 -7.34
CA SER A 402 -24.58 14.25 -6.55
C SER A 402 -25.17 13.11 -7.37
N TRP A 403 -24.91 11.88 -6.96
CA TRP A 403 -25.52 10.70 -7.53
C TRP A 403 -25.79 9.65 -6.46
N ARG A 404 -26.77 8.80 -6.75
CA ARG A 404 -27.12 7.65 -5.93
C ARG A 404 -27.41 6.45 -6.82
N VAL A 405 -26.87 5.29 -6.46
CA VAL A 405 -27.10 4.03 -7.15
C VAL A 405 -27.77 3.05 -6.20
N THR A 406 -28.85 2.45 -6.62
CA THR A 406 -29.47 1.31 -5.95
C THR A 406 -28.96 0.04 -6.62
N LEU A 407 -28.36 -0.86 -5.84
CA LEU A 407 -27.80 -2.13 -6.25
C LEU A 407 -28.67 -3.24 -5.66
N THR A 408 -29.30 -4.06 -6.50
CA THR A 408 -30.18 -5.17 -6.07
C THR A 408 -29.61 -6.49 -6.56
N GLY A 409 -29.61 -7.52 -5.70
CA GLY A 409 -29.11 -8.85 -6.05
C GLY A 409 -27.59 -9.05 -5.78
N ALA A 410 -26.96 -8.17 -4.98
CA ALA A 410 -25.62 -8.32 -4.47
C ALA A 410 -25.60 -8.21 -2.94
N THR A 411 -24.85 -9.07 -2.27
CA THR A 411 -24.56 -8.94 -0.84
C THR A 411 -23.20 -8.32 -0.67
N VAL A 412 -23.17 -6.99 -0.58
CA VAL A 412 -21.93 -6.20 -0.51
C VAL A 412 -21.32 -6.33 0.87
N SER A 413 -20.04 -6.69 0.92
CA SER A 413 -19.24 -6.77 2.14
C SER A 413 -18.26 -5.61 2.31
N THR A 414 -17.73 -5.08 1.21
CA THR A 414 -16.80 -3.95 1.18
C THR A 414 -17.16 -3.04 0.02
N LEU A 415 -16.97 -1.72 0.18
CA LEU A 415 -17.29 -0.72 -0.84
C LEU A 415 -16.25 0.39 -0.81
N TRP A 416 -15.84 0.86 -1.99
CA TRP A 416 -14.92 2.00 -2.15
C TRP A 416 -15.38 2.94 -3.26
N ASN A 417 -14.93 4.18 -3.22
CA ASN A 417 -15.33 5.30 -4.09
C ASN A 417 -16.84 5.62 -4.03
N GLY A 418 -17.50 5.23 -2.95
CA GLY A 418 -18.90 5.53 -2.66
C GLY A 418 -19.16 5.40 -1.18
N VAL A 419 -20.33 5.87 -0.74
CA VAL A 419 -20.79 5.77 0.65
C VAL A 419 -22.04 4.91 0.68
N GLN A 420 -22.01 3.82 1.45
CA GLN A 420 -23.17 2.96 1.63
C GLN A 420 -24.21 3.67 2.51
N ALA A 421 -25.34 4.03 1.92
CA ALA A 421 -26.43 4.74 2.59
C ALA A 421 -27.48 3.79 3.19
N ALA A 422 -27.61 2.56 2.67
CA ALA A 422 -28.47 1.51 3.20
C ALA A 422 -27.95 0.13 2.84
N SER A 423 -28.23 -0.87 3.69
CA SER A 423 -27.87 -2.29 3.52
C SER A 423 -29.14 -3.16 3.61
N GLY A 424 -29.08 -4.35 3.01
CA GLY A 424 -30.19 -5.31 2.98
C GLY A 424 -30.28 -6.03 1.64
N THR A 425 -31.49 -6.36 1.22
CA THR A 425 -31.76 -6.96 -0.12
C THR A 425 -31.46 -6.01 -1.28
N SER A 426 -31.41 -4.71 -1.00
CA SER A 426 -30.95 -3.65 -1.91
C SER A 426 -29.93 -2.78 -1.17
N VAL A 427 -28.78 -2.58 -1.77
CA VAL A 427 -27.74 -1.70 -1.26
C VAL A 427 -27.85 -0.35 -1.97
N VAL A 428 -27.94 0.73 -1.20
CA VAL A 428 -27.93 2.09 -1.74
C VAL A 428 -26.55 2.70 -1.53
N VAL A 429 -25.92 3.11 -2.62
CA VAL A 429 -24.63 3.77 -2.64
C VAL A 429 -24.79 5.20 -3.10
N SER A 430 -24.34 6.16 -2.32
CA SER A 430 -24.22 7.57 -2.71
C SER A 430 -22.76 7.91 -3.04
N ASN A 431 -22.56 9.03 -3.72
CA ASN A 431 -21.22 9.53 -4.01
C ASN A 431 -20.39 9.77 -2.75
N ALA A 432 -19.10 9.58 -2.88
CA ALA A 432 -18.12 10.10 -1.93
C ALA A 432 -18.00 11.64 -2.09
N PRO A 433 -17.43 12.37 -1.10
CA PRO A 433 -17.34 13.83 -1.14
C PRO A 433 -16.61 14.40 -2.38
N TYR A 434 -15.77 13.61 -3.02
CA TYR A 434 -14.92 14.04 -4.14
C TYR A 434 -15.41 13.65 -5.53
N ASN A 435 -16.42 12.77 -5.66
CA ASN A 435 -16.87 12.25 -6.96
C ASN A 435 -18.36 12.45 -7.26
N GLY A 436 -19.04 13.32 -6.49
CA GLY A 436 -20.47 13.61 -6.67
C GLY A 436 -20.77 14.55 -7.84
N ALA A 437 -19.87 15.51 -8.10
CA ALA A 437 -20.04 16.47 -9.17
C ALA A 437 -19.53 15.90 -10.50
N LEU A 438 -20.43 15.69 -11.48
CA LEU A 438 -20.10 15.21 -12.81
C LEU A 438 -20.58 16.22 -13.85
N ALA A 439 -19.73 16.55 -14.81
CA ALA A 439 -20.16 17.33 -16.00
C ALA A 439 -21.21 16.51 -16.80
N ALA A 440 -21.96 17.18 -17.67
CA ALA A 440 -22.89 16.49 -18.59
C ALA A 440 -22.13 15.44 -19.41
N GLY A 441 -22.60 14.20 -19.40
CA GLY A 441 -21.92 13.05 -20.03
C GLY A 441 -20.68 12.56 -19.28
N GLY A 442 -20.29 13.19 -18.18
CA GLY A 442 -19.15 12.80 -17.35
C GLY A 442 -19.41 11.48 -16.62
N THR A 443 -18.35 10.75 -16.28
CA THR A 443 -18.42 9.45 -15.63
C THR A 443 -17.62 9.40 -14.35
N THR A 444 -18.04 8.53 -13.44
CA THR A 444 -17.27 8.10 -12.27
C THR A 444 -17.53 6.62 -12.00
N THR A 445 -16.69 5.98 -11.19
CA THR A 445 -16.87 4.58 -10.80
C THR A 445 -16.84 4.42 -9.29
N PHE A 446 -17.53 3.41 -8.80
CA PHE A 446 -17.31 2.85 -7.47
C PHE A 446 -17.22 1.33 -7.57
N GLY A 447 -16.49 0.73 -6.63
CA GLY A 447 -16.30 -0.71 -6.61
C GLY A 447 -16.75 -1.33 -5.30
N PHE A 448 -16.97 -2.65 -5.32
CA PHE A 448 -17.37 -3.40 -4.14
C PHE A 448 -16.94 -4.87 -4.21
N ILE A 449 -16.80 -5.47 -3.03
CA ILE A 449 -16.73 -6.92 -2.86
C ILE A 449 -18.12 -7.41 -2.46
N ALA A 450 -18.59 -8.49 -3.09
CA ALA A 450 -19.83 -9.17 -2.72
C ALA A 450 -19.58 -10.66 -2.49
N THR A 451 -20.35 -11.23 -1.55
CA THR A 451 -20.34 -12.67 -1.27
C THR A 451 -21.29 -13.42 -2.21
N GLY A 452 -20.96 -14.67 -2.49
CA GLY A 452 -21.75 -15.56 -3.36
C GLY A 452 -21.19 -15.64 -4.79
N THR A 453 -21.96 -16.28 -5.66
CA THR A 453 -21.65 -16.36 -7.09
C THR A 453 -21.97 -15.03 -7.75
N PRO A 454 -21.16 -14.52 -8.70
CA PRO A 454 -21.48 -13.32 -9.44
C PRO A 454 -22.79 -13.54 -10.23
N GLY A 455 -23.86 -12.87 -9.75
CA GLY A 455 -25.06 -12.67 -10.52
C GLY A 455 -24.88 -11.48 -11.47
N THR A 456 -25.96 -11.06 -12.10
CA THR A 456 -26.01 -9.75 -12.76
C THR A 456 -26.84 -8.82 -11.86
N PRO A 457 -26.22 -8.12 -10.90
CA PRO A 457 -26.94 -7.18 -10.04
C PRO A 457 -27.65 -6.15 -10.91
N GLN A 458 -28.87 -5.81 -10.53
CA GLN A 458 -29.59 -4.71 -11.16
C GLN A 458 -29.10 -3.41 -10.53
N VAL A 459 -28.71 -2.45 -11.37
CA VAL A 459 -28.25 -1.13 -10.93
C VAL A 459 -29.16 -0.05 -11.51
N THR A 460 -29.62 0.86 -10.66
CA THR A 460 -30.38 2.03 -11.06
C THR A 460 -29.76 3.29 -10.47
N CYS A 461 -29.62 4.33 -11.31
CA CYS A 461 -29.07 5.62 -10.91
C CYS A 461 -30.18 6.65 -10.69
N SER A 462 -30.00 7.50 -9.68
CA SER A 462 -30.76 8.72 -9.42
C SER A 462 -29.82 9.83 -8.97
N SER A 463 -30.21 11.07 -9.14
CA SER A 463 -29.47 12.27 -8.76
C SER A 463 -30.27 13.11 -7.79
#